data_05660ef62af1573a4eae5ee76f2c6320
#
_entry.id   05660ef62af1573a4eae5ee76f2c6320
#
_cell.length_a   1.000
_cell.length_b   1.000
_cell.length_c   1.000
_cell.angle_alpha   90.00
_cell.angle_beta   90.00
_cell.angle_gamma   90.00
#
_symmetry.space_group_name_H-M   'P 1'
#
loop_
_entity.id
_entity.type
_entity.pdbx_description
1 polymer ?
#
loop_
_entity_poly.entity_id
_entity_poly.type
_entity_poly.pdbx_seq_one_letter_code
_entity_poly.pdbx_strand_id
1 'polypeptide(L)'
;MQIKKEYTNMKRTLWFLFFLLNSLFYLYADSENDSLLKVLDKVISERLIYTQKKEATIKELKKKKVGLNSLEDIYNLNKEIIHQYETFVCDSAEQYIHENIDIAKIIGNKEYLLEEQLRLAFVYSLSGLFIQANDIFKSIRCADLPDHLKALYCWNRIRYYENLIK
;
A
#
# COMPACT_ATOMS: atom_id res chain seq x y z
N MET A 1 -44.29 39.83 -42.92
CA MET A 1 -44.25 40.02 -41.44
C MET A 1 -44.34 38.69 -40.67
N GLN A 2 -44.97 37.66 -41.18
CA GLN A 2 -45.10 36.33 -40.55
C GLN A 2 -43.78 35.56 -40.46
N ILE A 3 -42.96 35.50 -41.50
CA ILE A 3 -41.68 34.73 -41.56
C ILE A 3 -40.70 35.14 -40.46
N LYS A 4 -40.65 36.44 -40.13
CA LYS A 4 -39.75 36.97 -39.09
C LYS A 4 -40.16 36.53 -37.69
N LYS A 5 -41.45 36.29 -37.46
CA LYS A 5 -42.02 35.85 -36.18
C LYS A 5 -41.78 34.33 -35.94
N GLU A 6 -41.84 33.54 -37.02
CA GLU A 6 -41.51 32.10 -36.94
C GLU A 6 -40.02 31.85 -36.69
N TYR A 7 -39.15 32.63 -37.34
CA TYR A 7 -37.70 32.53 -37.13
C TYR A 7 -37.28 32.90 -35.69
N THR A 8 -37.91 33.91 -35.08
CA THR A 8 -37.67 34.26 -33.66
C THR A 8 -38.19 33.22 -32.68
N ASN A 9 -39.32 32.60 -32.99
CA ASN A 9 -39.85 31.50 -32.14
C ASN A 9 -38.97 30.24 -32.26
N MET A 10 -38.47 29.90 -33.43
CA MET A 10 -37.57 28.77 -33.64
C MET A 10 -36.25 28.96 -32.90
N LYS A 11 -35.68 30.18 -32.90
CA LYS A 11 -34.50 30.48 -32.11
C LYS A 11 -34.75 30.34 -30.58
N ARG A 12 -35.91 30.78 -30.10
CA ARG A 12 -36.29 30.65 -28.67
C ARG A 12 -36.42 29.17 -28.27
N THR A 13 -37.06 28.35 -29.10
CA THR A 13 -37.18 26.92 -28.82
C THR A 13 -35.85 26.18 -28.85
N LEU A 14 -34.92 26.56 -29.77
CA LEU A 14 -33.55 26.01 -29.80
C LEU A 14 -32.75 26.37 -28.53
N TRP A 15 -32.85 27.62 -28.08
CA TRP A 15 -32.21 28.07 -26.84
C TRP A 15 -32.79 27.34 -25.60
N PHE A 16 -34.09 27.11 -25.57
CA PHE A 16 -34.75 26.39 -24.48
C PHE A 16 -34.31 24.94 -24.46
N LEU A 17 -34.22 24.27 -25.61
CA LEU A 17 -33.69 22.91 -25.74
C LEU A 17 -32.23 22.81 -25.31
N PHE A 18 -31.40 23.80 -25.67
CA PHE A 18 -30.02 23.85 -25.28
C PHE A 18 -29.86 23.98 -23.75
N PHE A 19 -30.65 24.82 -23.10
CA PHE A 19 -30.67 24.95 -21.64
C PHE A 19 -31.18 23.67 -20.96
N LEU A 20 -32.19 23.03 -21.50
CA LEU A 20 -32.72 21.75 -21.00
C LEU A 20 -31.66 20.60 -21.08
N LEU A 21 -30.97 20.51 -22.20
CA LEU A 21 -29.87 19.55 -22.34
C LEU A 21 -28.75 19.79 -21.31
N ASN A 22 -28.32 21.05 -21.14
CA ASN A 22 -27.28 21.35 -20.15
C ASN A 22 -27.72 21.02 -18.72
N SER A 23 -28.99 21.26 -18.35
CA SER A 23 -29.48 20.92 -17.01
C SER A 23 -29.50 19.40 -16.74
N LEU A 24 -29.73 18.57 -17.76
CA LEU A 24 -29.66 17.12 -17.65
C LEU A 24 -28.22 16.63 -17.43
N PHE A 25 -27.22 17.25 -18.04
CA PHE A 25 -25.80 16.93 -17.80
C PHE A 25 -25.38 17.25 -16.37
N TYR A 26 -25.84 18.36 -15.79
CA TYR A 26 -25.56 18.70 -14.38
C TYR A 26 -26.15 17.69 -13.40
N LEU A 27 -27.39 17.23 -13.64
CA LEU A 27 -28.04 16.20 -12.80
C LEU A 27 -27.34 14.85 -12.87
N TYR A 28 -26.78 14.48 -14.02
CA TYR A 28 -26.09 13.21 -14.19
C TYR A 28 -24.72 13.20 -13.47
N ALA A 29 -23.97 14.30 -13.55
CA ALA A 29 -22.68 14.46 -12.89
C ALA A 29 -22.79 14.43 -11.35
N ASP A 30 -23.86 14.97 -10.78
CA ASP A 30 -24.09 15.03 -9.33
C ASP A 30 -24.42 13.63 -8.77
N SER A 31 -25.19 12.83 -9.49
CA SER A 31 -25.54 11.46 -9.08
C SER A 31 -24.32 10.50 -9.04
N GLU A 32 -23.36 10.66 -9.92
CA GLU A 32 -22.15 9.83 -9.95
C GLU A 32 -21.22 10.19 -8.80
N ASN A 33 -21.06 11.49 -8.50
CA ASN A 33 -20.27 11.98 -7.37
C ASN A 33 -20.86 11.52 -6.02
N ASP A 34 -22.17 11.56 -5.84
CA ASP A 34 -22.86 11.06 -4.65
C ASP A 34 -22.66 9.56 -4.45
N SER A 35 -22.64 8.78 -5.53
CA SER A 35 -22.36 7.35 -5.48
C SER A 35 -20.92 7.07 -5.03
N LEU A 36 -19.93 7.80 -5.58
CA LEU A 36 -18.52 7.68 -5.21
C LEU A 36 -18.28 8.11 -3.76
N LEU A 37 -18.91 9.18 -3.29
CA LEU A 37 -18.82 9.63 -1.91
C LEU A 37 -19.37 8.57 -0.94
N LYS A 38 -20.50 7.94 -1.24
CA LYS A 38 -21.06 6.84 -0.43
C LYS A 38 -20.12 5.64 -0.36
N VAL A 39 -19.47 5.29 -1.47
CA VAL A 39 -18.46 4.23 -1.50
C VAL A 39 -17.27 4.62 -0.64
N LEU A 40 -16.80 5.86 -0.74
CA LEU A 40 -15.69 6.37 0.07
C LEU A 40 -16.02 6.33 1.57
N ASP A 41 -17.19 6.81 1.98
CA ASP A 41 -17.65 6.78 3.37
C ASP A 41 -17.73 5.35 3.90
N LYS A 42 -18.20 4.41 3.08
CA LYS A 42 -18.20 2.99 3.43
C LYS A 42 -16.80 2.46 3.65
N VAL A 43 -15.86 2.73 2.73
CA VAL A 43 -14.46 2.30 2.85
C VAL A 43 -13.79 2.91 4.08
N ILE A 44 -14.07 4.19 4.39
CA ILE A 44 -13.55 4.85 5.60
C ILE A 44 -14.08 4.17 6.87
N SER A 45 -15.36 3.82 6.91
CA SER A 45 -15.95 3.12 8.07
C SER A 45 -15.40 1.70 8.22
N GLU A 46 -15.21 0.98 7.13
CA GLU A 46 -14.62 -0.36 7.13
C GLU A 46 -13.13 -0.36 7.52
N ARG A 47 -12.40 0.75 7.24
CA ARG A 47 -11.00 0.92 7.64
C ARG A 47 -10.80 0.72 9.15
N LEU A 48 -11.69 1.28 9.98
CA LEU A 48 -11.59 1.16 11.42
C LEU A 48 -11.68 -0.30 11.88
N ILE A 49 -12.63 -1.05 11.31
CA ILE A 49 -12.83 -2.48 11.60
C ILE A 49 -11.59 -3.28 11.18
N TYR A 50 -11.06 -2.99 9.99
CA TYR A 50 -9.85 -3.63 9.48
C TYR A 50 -8.63 -3.37 10.37
N THR A 51 -8.44 -2.12 10.81
CA THR A 51 -7.38 -1.72 11.73
C THR A 51 -7.49 -2.47 13.06
N GLN A 52 -8.67 -2.48 13.68
CA GLN A 52 -8.92 -3.19 14.93
C GLN A 52 -8.64 -4.70 14.82
N LYS A 53 -9.03 -5.31 13.70
CA LYS A 53 -8.74 -6.73 13.43
C LYS A 53 -7.24 -7.00 13.29
N LYS A 54 -6.51 -6.15 12.58
CA LYS A 54 -5.04 -6.25 12.49
C LYS A 54 -4.36 -6.11 13.85
N GLU A 55 -4.73 -5.09 14.62
CA GLU A 55 -4.18 -4.87 15.96
C GLU A 55 -4.46 -6.05 16.91
N ALA A 56 -5.66 -6.65 16.84
CA ALA A 56 -5.98 -7.85 17.62
C ALA A 56 -5.07 -9.02 17.22
N THR A 57 -4.88 -9.26 15.91
CA THR A 57 -3.97 -10.31 15.41
C THR A 57 -2.54 -10.10 15.89
N ILE A 58 -2.02 -8.87 15.76
CA ILE A 58 -0.68 -8.51 16.22
C ILE A 58 -0.53 -8.75 17.74
N LYS A 59 -1.54 -8.36 18.51
CA LYS A 59 -1.54 -8.58 19.97
C LYS A 59 -1.47 -10.05 20.34
N GLU A 60 -2.16 -10.92 19.61
CA GLU A 60 -2.10 -12.37 19.81
C GLU A 60 -0.72 -12.94 19.45
N LEU A 61 -0.13 -12.52 18.32
CA LEU A 61 1.22 -12.92 17.94
C LEU A 61 2.25 -12.50 18.98
N LYS A 62 2.17 -11.26 19.48
CA LYS A 62 3.06 -10.77 20.57
C LYS A 62 2.92 -11.57 21.86
N LYS A 63 1.70 -12.03 22.22
CA LYS A 63 1.50 -12.90 23.38
C LYS A 63 2.17 -14.26 23.20
N LYS A 64 2.07 -14.86 22.00
CA LYS A 64 2.74 -16.14 21.68
C LYS A 64 4.25 -16.03 21.84
N LYS A 65 4.83 -14.89 21.47
CA LYS A 65 6.27 -14.66 21.57
C LYS A 65 6.83 -14.81 22.99
N VAL A 66 6.09 -14.37 23.99
CA VAL A 66 6.53 -14.39 25.41
C VAL A 66 6.84 -15.81 25.92
N GLY A 67 6.26 -16.85 25.31
CA GLY A 67 6.50 -18.25 25.71
C GLY A 67 7.57 -18.98 24.90
N LEU A 68 8.24 -18.30 23.94
CA LEU A 68 9.24 -18.93 23.08
C LEU A 68 10.65 -18.81 23.67
N ASN A 69 11.39 -19.93 23.59
CA ASN A 69 12.79 -20.00 24.03
C ASN A 69 13.77 -20.26 22.88
N SER A 70 13.26 -20.70 21.72
CA SER A 70 14.06 -20.95 20.53
C SER A 70 14.20 -19.65 19.71
N LEU A 71 15.44 -19.29 19.35
CA LEU A 71 15.69 -18.14 18.46
C LEU A 71 15.05 -18.32 17.09
N GLU A 72 14.99 -19.56 16.59
CA GLU A 72 14.36 -19.87 15.30
C GLU A 72 12.84 -19.69 15.35
N ASP A 73 12.21 -20.10 16.44
CA ASP A 73 10.76 -19.89 16.65
C ASP A 73 10.45 -18.39 16.79
N ILE A 74 11.29 -17.64 17.51
CA ILE A 74 11.16 -16.19 17.63
C ILE A 74 11.33 -15.52 16.27
N TYR A 75 12.32 -15.91 15.47
CA TYR A 75 12.54 -15.42 14.12
C TYR A 75 11.29 -15.64 13.24
N ASN A 76 10.75 -16.85 13.24
CA ASN A 76 9.59 -17.19 12.43
C ASN A 76 8.33 -16.42 12.89
N LEU A 77 8.12 -16.28 14.18
CA LEU A 77 7.00 -15.52 14.72
C LEU A 77 7.14 -14.02 14.43
N ASN A 78 8.36 -13.49 14.48
CA ASN A 78 8.63 -12.11 14.07
C ASN A 78 8.31 -11.89 12.60
N LYS A 79 8.57 -12.86 11.70
CA LYS A 79 8.17 -12.76 10.29
C LYS A 79 6.65 -12.59 10.13
N GLU A 80 5.86 -13.30 10.92
CA GLU A 80 4.40 -13.15 10.93
C GLU A 80 3.99 -11.74 11.41
N ILE A 81 4.64 -11.23 12.47
CA ILE A 81 4.39 -9.88 13.00
C ILE A 81 4.80 -8.81 11.98
N ILE A 82 5.97 -8.96 11.35
CA ILE A 82 6.45 -8.06 10.29
C ILE A 82 5.43 -8.00 9.15
N HIS A 83 4.94 -9.15 8.70
CA HIS A 83 3.94 -9.21 7.63
C HIS A 83 2.65 -8.45 7.97
N GLN A 84 2.24 -8.41 9.24
CA GLN A 84 1.10 -7.59 9.67
C GLN A 84 1.41 -6.09 9.64
N TYR A 85 2.65 -5.69 9.94
CA TYR A 85 3.05 -4.30 10.06
C TYR A 85 3.55 -3.66 8.77
N GLU A 86 4.21 -4.39 7.87
CA GLU A 86 4.98 -3.85 6.74
C GLU A 86 4.21 -2.90 5.81
N THR A 87 2.87 -3.05 5.70
CA THR A 87 2.00 -2.17 4.92
C THR A 87 1.08 -1.30 5.77
N PHE A 88 1.23 -1.34 7.09
CA PHE A 88 0.33 -0.70 8.04
C PHE A 88 1.05 0.31 8.94
N VAL A 89 2.16 -0.11 9.58
CA VAL A 89 3.01 0.73 10.45
C VAL A 89 4.46 0.37 10.21
N CYS A 90 5.10 1.05 9.25
CA CYS A 90 6.46 0.76 8.80
C CYS A 90 7.49 0.79 9.95
N ASP A 91 7.40 1.74 10.88
CA ASP A 91 8.34 1.85 12.01
C ASP A 91 8.30 0.60 12.91
N SER A 92 7.10 0.03 13.13
CA SER A 92 6.97 -1.22 13.88
C SER A 92 7.51 -2.42 13.11
N ALA A 93 7.32 -2.46 11.79
CA ALA A 93 7.91 -3.49 10.95
C ALA A 93 9.43 -3.44 11.01
N GLU A 94 10.03 -2.25 10.88
CA GLU A 94 11.47 -2.01 10.95
C GLU A 94 12.06 -2.56 12.26
N GLN A 95 11.43 -2.29 13.40
CA GLN A 95 11.87 -2.78 14.69
C GLN A 95 12.00 -4.31 14.73
N TYR A 96 10.98 -5.04 14.25
CA TYR A 96 11.00 -6.51 14.23
C TYR A 96 11.97 -7.07 13.18
N ILE A 97 12.17 -6.37 12.07
CA ILE A 97 13.17 -6.73 11.06
C ILE A 97 14.58 -6.62 11.65
N HIS A 98 14.90 -5.55 12.39
CA HIS A 98 16.19 -5.43 13.07
C HIS A 98 16.40 -6.52 14.11
N GLU A 99 15.38 -6.88 14.88
CA GLU A 99 15.47 -8.01 15.81
C GLU A 99 15.77 -9.32 15.06
N ASN A 100 15.13 -9.57 13.94
CA ASN A 100 15.39 -10.75 13.10
C ASN A 100 16.79 -10.75 12.47
N ILE A 101 17.29 -9.58 12.06
CA ILE A 101 18.67 -9.44 11.59
C ILE A 101 19.67 -9.84 12.69
N ASP A 102 19.42 -9.43 13.91
CA ASP A 102 20.29 -9.80 15.05
C ASP A 102 20.19 -11.29 15.39
N ILE A 103 18.98 -11.85 15.37
CA ILE A 103 18.77 -13.30 15.52
C ILE A 103 19.51 -14.07 14.42
N ALA A 104 19.38 -13.66 13.16
CA ALA A 104 20.07 -14.29 12.03
C ALA A 104 21.59 -14.29 12.18
N LYS A 105 22.16 -13.20 12.71
CA LYS A 105 23.61 -13.10 13.02
C LYS A 105 24.00 -14.06 14.15
N ILE A 106 23.19 -14.13 15.22
CA ILE A 106 23.46 -15.04 16.38
C ILE A 106 23.42 -16.50 15.93
N ILE A 107 22.43 -16.89 15.11
CA ILE A 107 22.30 -18.25 14.57
C ILE A 107 23.39 -18.54 13.51
N GLY A 108 23.98 -17.50 12.89
CA GLY A 108 24.93 -17.62 11.79
C GLY A 108 24.28 -17.98 10.45
N ASN A 109 22.97 -17.75 10.30
CA ASN A 109 22.23 -18.06 9.08
C ASN A 109 22.27 -16.86 8.10
N LYS A 110 23.14 -16.98 7.09
CA LYS A 110 23.32 -15.94 6.07
C LYS A 110 22.08 -15.71 5.20
N GLU A 111 21.29 -16.75 4.98
CA GLU A 111 20.09 -16.68 4.16
C GLU A 111 18.99 -15.87 4.87
N TYR A 112 18.78 -16.13 6.15
CA TYR A 112 17.90 -15.32 7.00
C TYR A 112 18.31 -13.85 7.03
N LEU A 113 19.63 -13.61 7.17
CA LEU A 113 20.18 -12.24 7.14
C LEU A 113 19.85 -11.53 5.83
N LEU A 114 20.07 -12.17 4.70
CA LEU A 114 19.78 -11.61 3.37
C LEU A 114 18.27 -11.38 3.16
N GLU A 115 17.42 -12.32 3.60
CA GLU A 115 15.96 -12.16 3.52
C GLU A 115 15.51 -10.91 4.28
N GLU A 116 15.96 -10.72 5.52
CA GLU A 116 15.56 -9.57 6.33
C GLU A 116 16.18 -8.25 5.84
N GLN A 117 17.37 -8.26 5.28
CA GLN A 117 17.93 -7.06 4.61
C GLN A 117 17.08 -6.65 3.40
N LEU A 118 16.63 -7.61 2.58
CA LEU A 118 15.72 -7.31 1.46
C LEU A 118 14.37 -6.79 1.94
N ARG A 119 13.85 -7.32 3.04
CA ARG A 119 12.61 -6.84 3.67
C ARG A 119 12.77 -5.42 4.21
N LEU A 120 13.91 -5.12 4.83
CA LEU A 120 14.24 -3.78 5.31
C LEU A 120 14.29 -2.77 4.17
N ALA A 121 14.92 -3.13 3.04
CA ALA A 121 14.95 -2.28 1.85
C ALA A 121 13.55 -2.01 1.29
N PHE A 122 12.64 -3.00 1.35
CA PHE A 122 11.25 -2.81 0.97
C PHE A 122 10.52 -1.84 1.89
N VAL A 123 10.64 -2.00 3.21
CA VAL A 123 10.01 -1.10 4.21
C VAL A 123 10.55 0.32 4.06
N TYR A 124 11.86 0.50 3.88
CA TYR A 124 12.46 1.81 3.61
C TYR A 124 11.92 2.45 2.32
N SER A 125 11.69 1.65 1.27
CA SER A 125 11.09 2.14 0.03
C SER A 125 9.65 2.61 0.21
N LEU A 126 8.87 1.95 1.06
CA LEU A 126 7.50 2.37 1.42
C LEU A 126 7.48 3.65 2.26
N SER A 127 8.48 3.83 3.13
CA SER A 127 8.60 4.98 4.03
C SER A 127 9.27 6.21 3.37
N GLY A 128 9.67 6.12 2.08
CA GLY A 128 10.37 7.20 1.38
C GLY A 128 11.86 7.32 1.73
N LEU A 129 12.42 6.37 2.49
CA LEU A 129 13.84 6.31 2.86
C LEU A 129 14.65 5.69 1.72
N PHE A 130 14.61 6.33 0.55
CA PHE A 130 15.17 5.77 -0.69
C PHE A 130 16.68 5.63 -0.69
N ILE A 131 17.41 6.48 0.02
CA ILE A 131 18.89 6.39 0.13
C ILE A 131 19.25 5.10 0.88
N GLN A 132 18.64 4.87 2.03
CA GLN A 132 18.87 3.69 2.86
C GLN A 132 18.49 2.39 2.14
N ALA A 133 17.32 2.39 1.45
CA ALA A 133 16.91 1.26 0.63
C ALA A 133 17.91 0.94 -0.48
N ASN A 134 18.40 1.98 -1.19
CA ASN A 134 19.38 1.82 -2.26
C ASN A 134 20.73 1.30 -1.77
N ASP A 135 21.18 1.73 -0.60
CA ASP A 135 22.44 1.26 -0.01
C ASP A 135 22.38 -0.24 0.32
N ILE A 136 21.23 -0.72 0.83
CA ILE A 136 21.02 -2.16 1.01
C ILE A 136 21.05 -2.89 -0.33
N PHE A 137 20.34 -2.41 -1.35
CA PHE A 137 20.35 -3.03 -2.67
C PHE A 137 21.73 -3.07 -3.31
N LYS A 138 22.57 -2.04 -3.11
CA LYS A 138 23.95 -2.00 -3.59
C LYS A 138 24.87 -2.99 -2.86
N SER A 139 24.59 -3.27 -1.59
CA SER A 139 25.38 -4.21 -0.79
C SER A 139 25.14 -5.67 -1.16
N ILE A 140 24.02 -5.96 -1.85
CA ILE A 140 23.58 -7.32 -2.21
C ILE A 140 23.74 -7.54 -3.71
N ARG A 141 24.60 -8.50 -4.11
CA ARG A 141 24.70 -8.91 -5.52
C ARG A 141 23.66 -9.98 -5.83
N CYS A 142 22.75 -9.65 -6.74
CA CYS A 142 21.66 -10.57 -7.13
C CYS A 142 22.17 -11.95 -7.59
N ALA A 143 23.34 -12.01 -8.23
CA ALA A 143 23.94 -13.26 -8.71
C ALA A 143 24.29 -14.23 -7.57
N ASP A 144 24.60 -13.72 -6.38
CA ASP A 144 25.02 -14.50 -5.23
C ASP A 144 23.84 -14.96 -4.35
N LEU A 145 22.63 -14.53 -4.67
CA LEU A 145 21.44 -14.89 -3.91
C LEU A 145 20.96 -16.31 -4.28
N PRO A 146 20.41 -17.07 -3.31
CA PRO A 146 19.59 -18.27 -3.58
C PRO A 146 18.42 -17.92 -4.50
N ASP A 147 17.97 -18.87 -5.31
CA ASP A 147 16.98 -18.60 -6.35
C ASP A 147 15.67 -18.03 -5.83
N HIS A 148 15.19 -18.48 -4.67
CA HIS A 148 13.97 -17.96 -4.05
C HIS A 148 14.13 -16.51 -3.57
N LEU A 149 15.34 -16.08 -3.18
CA LEU A 149 15.62 -14.68 -2.79
C LEU A 149 15.87 -13.78 -4.01
N LYS A 150 16.28 -14.33 -5.17
CA LYS A 150 16.36 -13.54 -6.42
C LYS A 150 15.03 -12.95 -6.82
N ALA A 151 13.96 -13.73 -6.73
CA ALA A 151 12.61 -13.25 -7.02
C ALA A 151 12.21 -12.11 -6.06
N LEU A 152 12.47 -12.26 -4.75
CA LEU A 152 12.20 -11.25 -3.74
C LEU A 152 13.02 -9.97 -4.00
N TYR A 153 14.32 -10.11 -4.32
CA TYR A 153 15.19 -8.98 -4.66
C TYR A 153 14.66 -8.19 -5.87
N CYS A 154 14.32 -8.89 -6.95
CA CYS A 154 13.80 -8.24 -8.16
C CYS A 154 12.46 -7.53 -7.89
N TRP A 155 11.56 -8.18 -7.16
CA TRP A 155 10.27 -7.61 -6.79
C TRP A 155 10.43 -6.35 -5.93
N ASN A 156 11.27 -6.40 -4.90
CA ASN A 156 11.52 -5.25 -4.04
C ASN A 156 12.19 -4.09 -4.79
N ARG A 157 13.08 -4.38 -5.76
CA ARG A 157 13.67 -3.35 -6.61
C ARG A 157 12.67 -2.69 -7.56
N ILE A 158 11.73 -3.45 -8.10
CA ILE A 158 10.63 -2.88 -8.91
C ILE A 158 9.82 -1.92 -8.04
N ARG A 159 9.40 -2.34 -6.85
CA ARG A 159 8.66 -1.50 -5.90
C ARG A 159 9.43 -0.26 -5.46
N TYR A 160 10.72 -0.38 -5.25
CA TYR A 160 11.59 0.76 -4.96
C TYR A 160 11.51 1.82 -6.08
N TYR A 161 11.65 1.43 -7.34
CA TYR A 161 11.56 2.37 -8.45
C TYR A 161 10.16 2.93 -8.65
N GLU A 162 9.11 2.11 -8.50
CA GLU A 162 7.72 2.58 -8.55
C GLU A 162 7.42 3.67 -7.50
N ASN A 163 7.99 3.54 -6.31
CA ASN A 163 7.78 4.53 -5.23
C ASN A 163 8.66 5.76 -5.40
N LEU A 164 9.86 5.61 -5.98
CA LEU A 164 10.78 6.73 -6.22
C LEU A 164 10.26 7.74 -7.25
N ILE A 165 9.43 7.30 -8.21
CA ILE A 165 8.91 8.13 -9.31
C ILE A 165 7.52 8.72 -9.05
N LYS A 166 6.91 8.46 -7.90
CA LYS A 166 5.63 9.06 -7.47
C LYS A 166 5.85 10.40 -6.80
#